data_97bed1d7fd730753bfdc7077dfa49406
#
_entry.id   97bed1d7fd730753bfdc7077dfa49406
#
_cell.length_a   1.000
_cell.length_b   1.000
_cell.length_c   1.000
_cell.angle_alpha   90.00
_cell.angle_beta   90.00
_cell.angle_gamma   90.00
#
_symmetry.space_group_name_H-M   'P 1'
#
loop_
_entity.id
_entity.type
_entity.pdbx_description
1 polymer ?
#
loop_
_entity_poly.entity_id
_entity_poly.type
_entity_poly.pdbx_seq_one_letter_code
_entity_poly.pdbx_strand_id
1 'polypeptide(L)'
;MIKTLGKQVKQYKGASIATPIFMVLEVICETIIPLLMASIIDDGVQKGNINHIYYIAGWMLLVAAFSLFSGFMGGKFGAKASTGFARNLRDAMFTNIQTFSFANIDKYSTAGLVTRLTTDVSNLQMAYQMILRMFVRAPASLIVAMIMAYKISPELSNVYLIAVVFLAITLSFVMV
;
A
#
# COMPACT_ATOMS: atom_id res chain seq x y z
N MET A 1 -20.16 11.11 5.07
CA MET A 1 -18.78 11.53 5.41
C MET A 1 -17.75 11.01 4.41
N ILE A 2 -17.59 9.70 4.23
CA ILE A 2 -16.61 9.10 3.29
C ILE A 2 -16.80 9.57 1.83
N LYS A 3 -18.05 9.63 1.32
CA LYS A 3 -18.35 10.17 -0.02
C LYS A 3 -17.90 11.61 -0.23
N THR A 4 -18.01 12.45 0.79
CA THR A 4 -17.60 13.86 0.72
C THR A 4 -16.09 14.01 0.68
N LEU A 5 -15.37 13.20 1.48
CA LEU A 5 -13.92 13.14 1.47
C LEU A 5 -13.40 12.59 0.13
N GLY A 6 -13.99 11.51 -0.40
CA GLY A 6 -13.62 10.94 -1.69
C GLY A 6 -13.77 11.91 -2.87
N LYS A 7 -14.73 12.85 -2.80
CA LYS A 7 -14.87 13.90 -3.81
C LYS A 7 -13.67 14.85 -3.88
N GLN A 8 -12.88 14.99 -2.80
CA GLN A 8 -11.71 15.87 -2.76
C GLN A 8 -10.47 15.30 -3.45
N VAL A 9 -10.51 14.06 -3.91
CA VAL A 9 -9.43 13.46 -4.74
C VAL A 9 -9.32 14.18 -6.10
N LYS A 10 -10.44 14.65 -6.68
CA LYS A 10 -10.51 15.48 -7.92
C LYS A 10 -9.48 15.04 -8.98
N GLN A 11 -8.51 15.93 -9.31
CA GLN A 11 -7.48 15.74 -10.32
C GLN A 11 -6.40 14.69 -9.96
N TYR A 12 -6.36 14.21 -8.72
CA TYR A 12 -5.36 13.24 -8.25
C TYR A 12 -5.81 11.78 -8.34
N LYS A 13 -6.96 11.50 -9.01
CA LYS A 13 -7.47 10.13 -9.23
C LYS A 13 -6.45 9.23 -9.92
N GLY A 14 -5.74 9.74 -10.92
CA GLY A 14 -4.70 8.98 -11.62
C GLY A 14 -3.57 8.54 -10.68
N ALA A 15 -3.07 9.43 -9.83
CA ALA A 15 -2.05 9.10 -8.84
C ALA A 15 -2.58 8.12 -7.78
N SER A 16 -3.85 8.27 -7.37
CA SER A 16 -4.51 7.38 -6.41
C SER A 16 -4.72 5.96 -6.94
N ILE A 17 -4.87 5.78 -8.26
CA ILE A 17 -4.99 4.47 -8.90
C ILE A 17 -3.60 3.89 -9.21
N ALA A 18 -2.65 4.73 -9.61
CA ALA A 18 -1.29 4.29 -9.92
C ALA A 18 -0.58 3.72 -8.67
N THR A 19 -0.78 4.30 -7.49
CA THR A 19 -0.16 3.84 -6.25
C THR A 19 -0.45 2.36 -5.96
N PRO A 20 -1.71 1.89 -5.87
CA PRO A 20 -2.03 0.49 -5.70
C PRO A 20 -1.41 -0.44 -6.76
N ILE A 21 -1.41 -0.02 -8.02
CA ILE A 21 -0.86 -0.82 -9.12
C ILE A 21 0.64 -1.07 -8.89
N PHE A 22 1.41 -0.02 -8.57
CA PHE A 22 2.84 -0.17 -8.28
C PHE A 22 3.11 -0.97 -7.01
N MET A 23 2.25 -0.87 -5.98
CA MET A 23 2.34 -1.69 -4.77
C MET A 23 2.13 -3.17 -5.06
N VAL A 24 1.18 -3.52 -5.92
CA VAL A 24 0.95 -4.92 -6.35
C VAL A 24 2.13 -5.44 -7.17
N LEU A 25 2.67 -4.65 -8.09
CA LEU A 25 3.85 -5.02 -8.88
C LEU A 25 5.08 -5.27 -7.98
N GLU A 26 5.31 -4.41 -6.99
CA GLU A 26 6.37 -4.58 -6.00
C GLU A 26 6.23 -5.91 -5.25
N VAL A 27 5.03 -6.22 -4.74
CA VAL A 27 4.74 -7.48 -4.02
C VAL A 27 4.98 -8.71 -4.89
N ILE A 28 4.58 -8.68 -6.17
CA ILE A 28 4.83 -9.78 -7.09
C ILE A 28 6.35 -10.00 -7.26
N CYS A 29 7.11 -8.95 -7.46
CA CYS A 29 8.57 -9.05 -7.59
C CYS A 29 9.22 -9.56 -6.31
N GLU A 30 8.83 -9.06 -5.14
CA GLU A 30 9.32 -9.54 -3.84
C GLU A 30 9.07 -11.04 -3.64
N THR A 31 7.93 -11.55 -4.12
CA THR A 31 7.60 -12.98 -4.00
C THR A 31 8.35 -13.86 -4.99
N ILE A 32 8.77 -13.32 -6.14
CA ILE A 32 9.56 -14.06 -7.15
C ILE A 32 11.00 -14.26 -6.69
N ILE A 33 11.60 -13.33 -5.95
CA ILE A 33 13.00 -13.40 -5.52
C ILE A 33 13.34 -14.69 -4.75
N PRO A 34 12.58 -15.13 -3.73
CA PRO A 34 12.82 -16.40 -3.04
C PRO A 34 12.72 -17.62 -3.96
N LEU A 35 11.86 -17.59 -4.97
CA LEU A 35 11.74 -18.70 -5.95
C LEU A 35 12.97 -18.81 -6.83
N LEU A 36 13.50 -17.67 -7.30
CA LEU A 36 14.74 -17.63 -8.04
C LEU A 36 15.92 -18.11 -7.18
N MET A 37 15.93 -17.76 -5.90
CA MET A 37 16.94 -18.23 -4.96
C MET A 37 16.87 -19.75 -4.75
N ALA A 38 15.68 -20.34 -4.65
CA ALA A 38 15.50 -21.78 -4.60
C ALA A 38 16.10 -22.47 -5.86
N SER A 39 15.83 -21.92 -7.05
CA SER A 39 16.41 -22.43 -8.30
C SER A 39 17.96 -22.35 -8.35
N ILE A 40 18.55 -21.30 -7.75
CA ILE A 40 20.01 -21.23 -7.60
C ILE A 40 20.53 -22.37 -6.74
N ILE A 41 19.86 -22.69 -5.64
CA ILE A 41 20.27 -23.75 -4.72
C ILE A 41 20.08 -25.13 -5.36
N ASP A 42 18.88 -25.42 -5.86
CA ASP A 42 18.50 -26.76 -6.32
C ASP A 42 19.18 -27.14 -7.65
N ASP A 43 19.18 -26.22 -8.62
CA ASP A 43 19.69 -26.50 -9.97
C ASP A 43 21.11 -25.98 -10.18
N GLY A 44 21.52 -24.99 -9.42
CA GLY A 44 22.86 -24.41 -9.50
C GLY A 44 23.87 -25.11 -8.57
N VAL A 45 23.67 -24.93 -7.26
CA VAL A 45 24.64 -25.39 -6.25
C VAL A 45 24.64 -26.89 -6.13
N GLN A 46 23.48 -27.55 -5.97
CA GLN A 46 23.41 -29.00 -5.79
C GLN A 46 23.89 -29.77 -7.02
N LYS A 47 23.67 -29.22 -8.22
CA LYS A 47 24.12 -29.85 -9.48
C LYS A 47 25.48 -29.35 -9.96
N GLY A 48 26.16 -28.45 -9.24
CA GLY A 48 27.43 -27.86 -9.61
C GLY A 48 27.41 -27.03 -10.91
N ASN A 49 26.23 -26.55 -11.30
CA ASN A 49 26.06 -25.81 -12.55
C ASN A 49 26.27 -24.30 -12.36
N ILE A 50 27.52 -23.85 -12.47
CA ILE A 50 27.90 -22.45 -12.28
C ILE A 50 27.20 -21.52 -13.30
N ASN A 51 27.04 -21.96 -14.55
CA ASN A 51 26.39 -21.17 -15.59
C ASN A 51 24.93 -20.88 -15.25
N HIS A 52 24.21 -21.85 -14.66
CA HIS A 52 22.84 -21.65 -14.18
C HIS A 52 22.77 -20.60 -13.06
N ILE A 53 23.74 -20.64 -12.12
CA ILE A 53 23.82 -19.66 -11.04
C ILE A 53 23.95 -18.24 -11.59
N TYR A 54 24.88 -18.00 -12.51
CA TYR A 54 25.06 -16.68 -13.12
C TYR A 54 23.81 -16.20 -13.88
N TYR A 55 23.17 -17.10 -14.62
CA TYR A 55 21.96 -16.79 -15.38
C TYR A 55 20.81 -16.37 -14.45
N ILE A 56 20.53 -17.15 -13.40
CA ILE A 56 19.45 -16.84 -12.45
C ILE A 56 19.80 -15.62 -11.59
N ALA A 57 21.08 -15.44 -11.19
CA ALA A 57 21.51 -14.24 -10.48
C ALA A 57 21.28 -12.97 -11.31
N GLY A 58 21.51 -13.01 -12.62
CA GLY A 58 21.17 -11.91 -13.53
C GLY A 58 19.67 -11.58 -13.51
N TRP A 59 18.81 -12.59 -13.57
CA TRP A 59 17.36 -12.40 -13.44
C TRP A 59 16.95 -11.85 -12.08
N MET A 60 17.57 -12.32 -10.98
CA MET A 60 17.30 -11.77 -9.64
C MET A 60 17.63 -10.28 -9.56
N LEU A 61 18.76 -9.86 -10.14
CA LEU A 61 19.12 -8.43 -10.18
C LEU A 61 18.10 -7.59 -10.96
N LEU A 62 17.63 -8.08 -12.09
CA LEU A 62 16.60 -7.41 -12.89
C LEU A 62 15.27 -7.28 -12.12
N VAL A 63 14.83 -8.38 -11.50
CA VAL A 63 13.59 -8.38 -10.68
C VAL A 63 13.74 -7.45 -9.48
N ALA A 64 14.88 -7.46 -8.79
CA ALA A 64 15.15 -6.57 -7.67
C ALA A 64 15.16 -5.09 -8.10
N ALA A 65 15.78 -4.76 -9.22
CA ALA A 65 15.78 -3.41 -9.78
C ALA A 65 14.36 -2.95 -10.15
N PHE A 66 13.56 -3.84 -10.75
CA PHE A 66 12.16 -3.54 -11.07
C PHE A 66 11.29 -3.40 -9.82
N SER A 67 11.52 -4.20 -8.78
CA SER A 67 10.87 -4.07 -7.46
C SER A 67 11.17 -2.71 -6.85
N LEU A 68 12.45 -2.31 -6.81
CA LEU A 68 12.88 -1.00 -6.32
C LEU A 68 12.21 0.15 -7.09
N PHE A 69 12.18 0.06 -8.42
CA PHE A 69 11.52 1.03 -9.27
C PHE A 69 10.02 1.12 -8.96
N SER A 70 9.34 -0.02 -8.80
CA SER A 70 7.91 -0.08 -8.48
C SER A 70 7.63 0.54 -7.11
N GLY A 71 8.42 0.20 -6.09
CA GLY A 71 8.30 0.79 -4.75
C GLY A 71 8.52 2.31 -4.75
N PHE A 72 9.54 2.79 -5.48
CA PHE A 72 9.80 4.22 -5.64
C PHE A 72 8.62 4.94 -6.33
N MET A 73 8.10 4.40 -7.43
CA MET A 73 6.96 4.97 -8.14
C MET A 73 5.69 4.94 -7.30
N GLY A 74 5.42 3.84 -6.60
CA GLY A 74 4.30 3.74 -5.66
C GLY A 74 4.39 4.77 -4.54
N GLY A 75 5.58 4.99 -3.99
CA GLY A 75 5.86 6.05 -3.00
C GLY A 75 5.60 7.45 -3.55
N LYS A 76 6.13 7.75 -4.74
CA LYS A 76 5.99 9.05 -5.43
C LYS A 76 4.53 9.36 -5.75
N PHE A 77 3.79 8.41 -6.34
CA PHE A 77 2.37 8.61 -6.66
C PHE A 77 1.51 8.68 -5.40
N GLY A 78 1.80 7.87 -4.37
CA GLY A 78 1.12 7.92 -3.08
C GLY A 78 1.28 9.25 -2.37
N ALA A 79 2.50 9.80 -2.34
CA ALA A 79 2.77 11.12 -1.81
C ALA A 79 2.03 12.22 -2.60
N LYS A 80 2.07 12.17 -3.95
CA LYS A 80 1.36 13.11 -4.81
C LYS A 80 -0.15 13.05 -4.61
N ALA A 81 -0.73 11.86 -4.46
CA ALA A 81 -2.15 11.66 -4.23
C ALA A 81 -2.58 12.21 -2.87
N SER A 82 -1.84 11.89 -1.80
CA SER A 82 -2.19 12.28 -0.42
C SER A 82 -2.01 13.78 -0.18
N THR A 83 -0.92 14.37 -0.65
CA THR A 83 -0.72 15.83 -0.54
C THR A 83 -1.72 16.60 -1.38
N GLY A 84 -2.05 16.10 -2.57
CA GLY A 84 -3.08 16.68 -3.42
C GLY A 84 -4.48 16.62 -2.82
N PHE A 85 -4.83 15.49 -2.21
CA PHE A 85 -6.06 15.34 -1.45
C PHE A 85 -6.13 16.33 -0.29
N ALA A 86 -5.08 16.44 0.52
CA ALA A 86 -5.03 17.36 1.65
C ALA A 86 -5.14 18.83 1.21
N ARG A 87 -4.50 19.20 0.08
CA ARG A 87 -4.63 20.53 -0.52
C ARG A 87 -6.09 20.84 -0.86
N ASN A 88 -6.74 19.95 -1.60
CA ASN A 88 -8.13 20.14 -2.00
C ASN A 88 -9.09 20.19 -0.79
N LEU A 89 -8.80 19.41 0.25
CA LEU A 89 -9.57 19.39 1.48
C LEU A 89 -9.42 20.69 2.25
N ARG A 90 -8.19 21.22 2.41
CA ARG A 90 -7.93 22.52 3.04
C ARG A 90 -8.64 23.66 2.30
N ASP A 91 -8.55 23.67 0.97
CA ASP A 91 -9.21 24.66 0.13
C ASP A 91 -10.73 24.64 0.32
N ALA A 92 -11.34 23.46 0.27
CA ALA A 92 -12.78 23.32 0.48
C ALA A 92 -13.23 23.71 1.91
N MET A 93 -12.44 23.36 2.92
CA MET A 93 -12.73 23.73 4.31
C MET A 93 -12.57 25.23 4.51
N PHE A 94 -11.51 25.84 3.97
CA PHE A 94 -11.28 27.27 4.09
C PHE A 94 -12.38 28.09 3.42
N THR A 95 -12.77 27.70 2.18
CA THR A 95 -13.90 28.32 1.49
C THR A 95 -15.19 28.23 2.28
N ASN A 96 -15.44 27.08 2.93
CA ASN A 96 -16.63 26.92 3.76
C ASN A 96 -16.58 27.79 5.04
N ILE A 97 -15.42 27.93 5.66
CA ILE A 97 -15.23 28.79 6.85
C ILE A 97 -15.50 30.26 6.51
N GLN A 98 -15.13 30.72 5.31
CA GLN A 98 -15.42 32.11 4.88
C GLN A 98 -16.90 32.42 4.76
N THR A 99 -17.78 31.39 4.68
CA THR A 99 -19.24 31.59 4.69
C THR A 99 -19.84 31.61 6.08
N PHE A 100 -19.03 31.43 7.13
CA PHE A 100 -19.53 31.40 8.52
C PHE A 100 -19.94 32.78 9.00
N SER A 101 -21.08 32.85 9.72
CA SER A 101 -21.44 34.03 10.49
C SER A 101 -20.62 34.14 11.78
N PHE A 102 -20.62 35.33 12.41
CA PHE A 102 -19.95 35.52 13.69
C PHE A 102 -20.39 34.53 14.77
N ALA A 103 -21.68 34.21 14.83
CA ALA A 103 -22.20 33.21 15.75
C ALA A 103 -21.66 31.81 15.53
N ASN A 104 -21.33 31.44 14.27
CA ASN A 104 -20.70 30.18 13.95
C ASN A 104 -19.22 30.15 14.35
N ILE A 105 -18.52 31.28 14.18
CA ILE A 105 -17.10 31.42 14.59
C ILE A 105 -16.99 31.30 16.12
N ASP A 106 -17.87 31.95 16.87
CA ASP A 106 -17.88 31.84 18.33
C ASP A 106 -18.16 30.41 18.82
N LYS A 107 -19.07 29.70 18.14
CA LYS A 107 -19.40 28.29 18.45
C LYS A 107 -18.21 27.33 18.26
N TYR A 108 -17.39 27.51 17.22
CA TYR A 108 -16.31 26.58 16.89
C TYR A 108 -14.95 27.02 17.43
N SER A 109 -14.80 28.19 17.97
CA SER A 109 -13.57 28.88 18.36
C SER A 109 -12.53 28.99 17.22
N THR A 110 -11.81 30.08 17.14
CA THR A 110 -10.78 30.31 16.12
C THR A 110 -9.66 29.28 16.22
N ALA A 111 -9.21 28.95 17.45
CA ALA A 111 -8.20 27.94 17.69
C ALA A 111 -8.61 26.55 17.19
N GLY A 112 -9.88 26.16 17.42
CA GLY A 112 -10.44 24.90 16.93
C GLY A 112 -10.50 24.82 15.41
N LEU A 113 -10.86 25.91 14.73
CA LEU A 113 -10.86 25.96 13.27
C LEU A 113 -9.43 25.85 12.67
N VAL A 114 -8.44 26.50 13.31
CA VAL A 114 -7.03 26.37 12.90
C VAL A 114 -6.54 24.93 13.07
N THR A 115 -6.80 24.29 14.21
CA THR A 115 -6.40 22.87 14.43
C THR A 115 -7.00 21.94 13.37
N ARG A 116 -8.26 22.14 12.99
CA ARG A 116 -8.90 21.34 11.93
C ARG A 116 -8.26 21.54 10.56
N LEU A 117 -7.89 22.77 10.19
CA LEU A 117 -7.24 23.07 8.92
C LEU A 117 -5.79 22.59 8.85
N THR A 118 -5.13 22.42 9.99
CA THR A 118 -3.72 22.02 10.06
C THR A 118 -3.59 20.55 10.46
N THR A 119 -3.74 20.24 11.73
CA THR A 119 -3.47 18.94 12.32
C THR A 119 -4.41 17.85 11.80
N ASP A 120 -5.73 18.12 11.82
CA ASP A 120 -6.72 17.10 11.40
C ASP A 120 -6.60 16.77 9.92
N VAL A 121 -6.38 17.77 9.07
CA VAL A 121 -6.15 17.53 7.63
C VAL A 121 -4.83 16.81 7.40
N SER A 122 -3.80 17.08 8.19
CA SER A 122 -2.51 16.35 8.08
C SER A 122 -2.65 14.89 8.52
N ASN A 123 -3.43 14.61 9.56
CA ASN A 123 -3.77 13.25 9.97
C ASN A 123 -4.57 12.50 8.89
N LEU A 124 -5.55 13.15 8.27
CA LEU A 124 -6.30 12.59 7.14
C LEU A 124 -5.42 12.34 5.92
N GLN A 125 -4.44 13.21 5.65
CA GLN A 125 -3.44 13.01 4.60
C GLN A 125 -2.62 11.74 4.84
N MET A 126 -2.11 11.56 6.05
CA MET A 126 -1.34 10.37 6.44
C MET A 126 -2.21 9.10 6.36
N ALA A 127 -3.43 9.14 6.89
CA ALA A 127 -4.37 8.03 6.80
C ALA A 127 -4.67 7.65 5.34
N TYR A 128 -4.92 8.64 4.48
CA TYR A 128 -5.16 8.40 3.07
C TYR A 128 -3.95 7.76 2.36
N GLN A 129 -2.73 8.22 2.67
CA GLN A 129 -1.51 7.63 2.15
C GLN A 129 -1.32 6.19 2.62
N MET A 130 -1.60 5.90 3.90
CA MET A 130 -1.57 4.54 4.44
C MET A 130 -2.58 3.62 3.75
N ILE A 131 -3.81 4.09 3.53
CA ILE A 131 -4.83 3.31 2.81
C ILE A 131 -4.35 2.95 1.40
N LEU A 132 -3.83 3.91 0.64
CA LEU A 132 -3.35 3.67 -0.72
C LEU A 132 -2.18 2.68 -0.81
N ARG A 133 -1.33 2.62 0.21
CA ARG A 133 -0.13 1.78 0.23
C ARG A 133 -0.36 0.47 0.98
N MET A 134 -0.70 0.54 2.27
CA MET A 134 -0.74 -0.64 3.14
C MET A 134 -2.00 -1.48 2.93
N PHE A 135 -3.16 -0.83 2.74
CA PHE A 135 -4.44 -1.54 2.59
C PHE A 135 -4.51 -2.33 1.27
N VAL A 136 -3.68 -1.99 0.30
CA VAL A 136 -3.56 -2.75 -0.95
C VAL A 136 -2.42 -3.77 -0.87
N ARG A 137 -1.27 -3.38 -0.30
CA ARG A 137 -0.09 -4.25 -0.20
C ARG A 137 -0.37 -5.51 0.63
N ALA A 138 -1.01 -5.38 1.80
CA ALA A 138 -1.25 -6.50 2.70
C ALA A 138 -2.14 -7.60 2.09
N PRO A 139 -3.33 -7.32 1.52
CA PRO A 139 -4.12 -8.33 0.83
C PRO A 139 -3.42 -8.89 -0.41
N ALA A 140 -2.72 -8.03 -1.18
CA ALA A 140 -1.99 -8.48 -2.36
C ALA A 140 -0.88 -9.47 -2.00
N SER A 141 -0.09 -9.20 -0.95
CA SER A 141 0.98 -10.10 -0.50
C SER A 141 0.41 -11.44 -0.04
N LEU A 142 -0.72 -11.43 0.67
CA LEU A 142 -1.40 -12.65 1.11
C LEU A 142 -1.89 -13.48 -0.07
N ILE A 143 -2.54 -12.85 -1.05
CA ILE A 143 -3.05 -13.54 -2.25
C ILE A 143 -1.89 -14.12 -3.07
N VAL A 144 -0.85 -13.33 -3.32
CA VAL A 144 0.31 -13.78 -4.11
C VAL A 144 1.05 -14.93 -3.38
N ALA A 145 1.28 -14.79 -2.07
CA ALA A 145 1.90 -15.84 -1.27
C ALA A 145 1.08 -17.14 -1.29
N MET A 146 -0.25 -17.03 -1.20
CA MET A 146 -1.17 -18.17 -1.26
C MET A 146 -1.11 -18.90 -2.61
N ILE A 147 -1.11 -18.12 -3.72
CA ILE A 147 -0.98 -18.69 -5.08
C ILE A 147 0.37 -19.40 -5.24
N MET A 148 1.44 -18.83 -4.72
CA MET A 148 2.77 -19.44 -4.79
C MET A 148 2.90 -20.68 -3.92
N ALA A 149 2.38 -20.65 -2.68
CA ALA A 149 2.34 -21.81 -1.81
C ALA A 149 1.59 -23.00 -2.46
N TYR A 150 0.44 -22.72 -3.10
CA TYR A 150 -0.32 -23.74 -3.80
C TYR A 150 0.44 -24.34 -5.00
N LYS A 151 1.21 -23.55 -5.73
CA LYS A 151 2.03 -24.04 -6.85
C LYS A 151 3.21 -24.91 -6.41
N ILE A 152 3.78 -24.63 -5.23
CA ILE A 152 4.93 -25.37 -4.71
C ILE A 152 4.48 -26.68 -4.06
N SER A 153 3.48 -26.64 -3.19
CA SER A 153 2.93 -27.81 -2.52
C SER A 153 1.46 -27.57 -2.10
N PRO A 154 0.50 -28.20 -2.81
CA PRO A 154 -0.92 -28.08 -2.48
C PRO A 154 -1.25 -28.55 -1.05
N GLU A 155 -0.55 -29.57 -0.55
CA GLU A 155 -0.77 -30.10 0.80
C GLU A 155 -0.39 -29.10 1.89
N LEU A 156 0.78 -28.47 1.76
CA LEU A 156 1.25 -27.44 2.70
C LEU A 156 0.43 -26.16 2.59
N SER A 157 -0.11 -25.85 1.43
CA SER A 157 -0.98 -24.70 1.22
C SER A 157 -2.25 -24.74 2.06
N ASN A 158 -2.82 -25.93 2.30
CA ASN A 158 -3.99 -26.09 3.17
C ASN A 158 -3.68 -25.72 4.62
N VAL A 159 -2.49 -26.09 5.12
CA VAL A 159 -2.05 -25.72 6.47
C VAL A 159 -1.88 -24.20 6.58
N TYR A 160 -1.30 -23.56 5.55
CA TYR A 160 -1.17 -22.11 5.49
C TYR A 160 -2.52 -21.40 5.48
N LEU A 161 -3.51 -21.92 4.73
CA LEU A 161 -4.86 -21.38 4.70
C LEU A 161 -5.54 -21.44 6.08
N ILE A 162 -5.42 -22.55 6.78
CA ILE A 162 -5.95 -22.72 8.15
C ILE A 162 -5.29 -21.70 9.08
N ALA A 163 -3.97 -21.51 9.00
CA ALA A 163 -3.24 -20.53 9.81
C ALA A 163 -3.72 -19.10 9.54
N VAL A 164 -3.94 -18.72 8.28
CA VAL A 164 -4.45 -17.39 7.89
C VAL A 164 -5.86 -17.15 8.45
N VAL A 165 -6.75 -18.14 8.35
CA VAL A 165 -8.12 -18.04 8.89
C VAL A 165 -8.08 -17.90 10.42
N PHE A 166 -7.27 -18.71 11.09
CA PHE A 166 -7.08 -18.62 12.54
C PHE A 166 -6.56 -17.24 12.97
N LEU A 167 -5.58 -16.71 12.24
CA LEU A 167 -5.01 -15.38 12.50
C LEU A 167 -6.05 -14.28 12.28
N ALA A 168 -6.87 -14.38 11.24
CA ALA A 168 -7.94 -13.42 10.98
C ALA A 168 -9.00 -13.41 12.09
N ILE A 169 -9.39 -14.59 12.60
CA ILE A 169 -10.32 -14.73 13.72
C ILE A 169 -9.71 -14.11 14.99
N THR A 170 -8.45 -14.44 15.29
CA THR A 170 -7.76 -13.93 16.49
C THR A 170 -7.64 -12.41 16.46
N LEU A 171 -7.25 -11.83 15.32
CA LEU A 171 -7.19 -10.38 15.15
C LEU A 171 -8.57 -9.73 15.31
N SER A 172 -9.62 -10.33 14.74
CA SER A 172 -10.98 -9.83 14.89
C SER A 172 -11.42 -9.81 16.36
N PHE A 173 -11.04 -10.84 17.13
CA PHE A 173 -11.37 -10.93 18.55
C PHE A 173 -10.60 -9.90 19.41
N VAL A 174 -9.36 -9.61 19.05
CA VAL A 174 -8.53 -8.62 19.77
C VAL A 174 -8.95 -7.18 19.48
N MET A 175 -9.55 -6.93 18.29
CA MET A 175 -9.98 -5.57 17.88
C MET A 175 -11.38 -5.19 18.36
N VAL A 176 -12.14 -6.13 18.93
CA VAL A 176 -13.46 -5.90 19.56
C VAL A 176 -13.31 -5.72 21.05
#